data_6806c23db3b3fbee700e431c62cf651f
#
_entry.id   6806c23db3b3fbee700e431c62cf651f
#
_cell.length_a   1.000
_cell.length_b   1.000
_cell.length_c   1.000
_cell.angle_alpha   90.00
_cell.angle_beta   90.00
_cell.angle_gamma   90.00
#
_symmetry.space_group_name_H-M   'P 1'
#
loop_
_entity.id
_entity.type
_entity.pdbx_description
1 polymer ?
#
loop_
_entity_poly.entity_id
_entity_poly.type
_entity_poly.pdbx_seq_one_letter_code
_entity_poly.pdbx_strand_id
1 'polypeptide(L)'
;MMTLAATLRAIAPGIANHLWQSTAVFLLAWMITFLLRRNRPAMRHAIWLAASLKFLVPFSALSMLSGFVNAPRTTVPSGHIVTAAQAAAQPFFATPSTRAFPLQFVSAQPLPAAWPAILLASLWLFGALLALAVWGARWRTARRVLKASTLATQGRELTLLRRLESSLSTRRALPLHICNDLSEPGLIGVLRPRLLWPSSLSEHLTDDHIRSVLLHELIHARRCDNLTAALHMLVQVLFWFHPAVWYMESRMLSERELACDEAVIAIEGNRRTYAQSLIETSRHAIDSPLPYAAGFTGGGPLSARITAILRTQTRSLTLAQKIMIAAVAIFTLAVPILIAQASHRLEFEVASVRQAPPNLPERGNESLIGYEIQGKSFTGGLFSTNAPLYLYLNFAYKITDVRQAKSFADQMPPWARGVNYTIEARAAESATPDDVRLMMRSLLEDRFHLRLRPETHDAPAFVLAVAHSTPGPQLHLHTTPTLCVSRASVMETAPGEGAKRPIYCGLDMWMVEGRLHFRYTNATPSQLTSFIGSLFYGTQSEDQVLHAYSVVDGTKFSGLIDFDIELVKNEQQAELNHISGPLFDQALPQQLGLRLTRATAPVTTLLIDHIEPPTPN
;
A
#
# COMPACT_ATOMS: atom_id res chain seq x y z
N MET A 1 14.85 -20.69 -5.30
CA MET A 1 15.19 -19.73 -6.38
C MET A 1 13.98 -19.34 -7.24
N MET A 2 13.09 -20.24 -7.64
CA MET A 2 11.89 -19.91 -8.44
C MET A 2 10.92 -18.96 -7.72
N THR A 3 10.69 -19.13 -6.43
CA THR A 3 9.82 -18.24 -5.61
C THR A 3 10.33 -16.80 -5.54
N LEU A 4 11.63 -16.59 -5.34
CA LEU A 4 12.23 -15.24 -5.28
C LEU A 4 12.10 -14.49 -6.60
N ALA A 5 12.35 -15.16 -7.73
CA ALA A 5 12.20 -14.55 -9.05
C ALA A 5 10.74 -14.20 -9.37
N ALA A 6 9.79 -15.04 -8.96
CA ALA A 6 8.36 -14.76 -9.10
C ALA A 6 7.95 -13.53 -8.26
N THR A 7 8.41 -13.45 -7.02
CA THR A 7 8.15 -12.30 -6.13
C THR A 7 8.75 -11.01 -6.70
N LEU A 8 10.01 -11.04 -7.18
CA LEU A 8 10.65 -9.88 -7.79
C LEU A 8 9.90 -9.38 -9.04
N ARG A 9 9.39 -10.30 -9.87
CA ARG A 9 8.57 -9.94 -11.04
C ARG A 9 7.23 -9.32 -10.64
N ALA A 10 6.58 -9.84 -9.62
CA ALA A 10 5.31 -9.30 -9.13
C ALA A 10 5.46 -7.87 -8.58
N ILE A 11 6.62 -7.54 -7.98
CA ILE A 11 6.89 -6.22 -7.39
C ILE A 11 7.43 -5.21 -8.43
N ALA A 12 8.04 -5.69 -9.53
CA ALA A 12 8.71 -4.84 -10.51
C ALA A 12 7.84 -3.70 -11.09
N PRO A 13 6.57 -3.91 -11.48
CA PRO A 13 5.71 -2.83 -11.96
C PRO A 13 5.47 -1.75 -10.90
N GLY A 14 5.31 -2.15 -9.63
CA GLY A 14 5.16 -1.23 -8.51
C GLY A 14 6.40 -0.35 -8.31
N ILE A 15 7.59 -0.94 -8.40
CA ILE A 15 8.87 -0.21 -8.31
C ILE A 15 9.03 0.74 -9.50
N ALA A 16 8.73 0.30 -10.71
CA ALA A 16 8.82 1.13 -11.92
C ALA A 16 7.87 2.34 -11.84
N ASN A 17 6.63 2.14 -11.40
CA ASN A 17 5.66 3.22 -11.18
C ASN A 17 6.13 4.18 -10.08
N HIS A 18 6.69 3.67 -8.99
CA HIS A 18 7.24 4.51 -7.92
C HIS A 18 8.39 5.39 -8.40
N LEU A 19 9.32 4.85 -9.19
CA LEU A 19 10.43 5.59 -9.80
C LEU A 19 9.93 6.65 -10.78
N TRP A 20 8.99 6.31 -11.64
CA TRP A 20 8.33 7.26 -12.55
C TRP A 20 7.71 8.43 -11.82
N GLN A 21 6.88 8.16 -10.82
CA GLN A 21 6.22 9.17 -10.00
C GLN A 21 7.22 10.06 -9.24
N SER A 22 8.29 9.47 -8.70
CA SER A 22 9.35 10.20 -8.01
C SER A 22 10.12 11.10 -8.95
N THR A 23 10.36 10.65 -10.19
CA THR A 23 10.98 11.46 -11.25
C THR A 23 10.07 12.63 -11.66
N ALA A 24 8.77 12.40 -11.79
CA ALA A 24 7.81 13.47 -12.11
C ALA A 24 7.77 14.54 -11.00
N VAL A 25 7.76 14.14 -9.72
CA VAL A 25 7.84 15.08 -8.59
C VAL A 25 9.17 15.83 -8.55
N PHE A 26 10.29 15.16 -8.87
CA PHE A 26 11.58 15.82 -9.02
C PHE A 26 11.55 16.89 -10.11
N LEU A 27 11.02 16.59 -11.30
CA LEU A 27 10.93 17.56 -12.40
C LEU A 27 10.03 18.74 -12.03
N LEU A 28 8.94 18.49 -11.33
CA LEU A 28 8.06 19.54 -10.82
C LEU A 28 8.78 20.43 -9.79
N ALA A 29 9.51 19.84 -8.85
CA ALA A 29 10.32 20.59 -7.88
C ALA A 29 11.42 21.40 -8.58
N TRP A 30 12.05 20.85 -9.61
CA TRP A 30 13.02 21.55 -10.42
C TRP A 30 12.41 22.78 -11.12
N MET A 31 11.25 22.64 -11.73
CA MET A 31 10.52 23.72 -12.37
C MET A 31 10.12 24.81 -11.37
N ILE A 32 9.56 24.43 -10.22
CA ILE A 32 9.14 25.38 -9.18
C ILE A 32 10.34 26.13 -8.62
N THR A 33 11.44 25.44 -8.29
CA THR A 33 12.64 26.09 -7.76
C THR A 33 13.31 27.01 -8.80
N PHE A 34 13.20 26.68 -10.10
CA PHE A 34 13.63 27.57 -11.18
C PHE A 34 12.78 28.85 -11.22
N LEU A 35 11.46 28.76 -11.09
CA LEU A 35 10.56 29.92 -11.02
C LEU A 35 10.83 30.75 -9.75
N LEU A 36 11.20 30.10 -8.66
CA LEU A 36 11.49 30.73 -7.37
C LEU A 36 12.96 31.12 -7.18
N ARG A 37 13.78 31.16 -8.23
CA ARG A 37 15.22 31.46 -8.15
C ARG A 37 15.58 32.78 -7.52
N ARG A 38 14.64 33.75 -7.49
CA ARG A 38 14.78 35.09 -6.87
C ARG A 38 14.20 35.19 -5.45
N ASN A 39 13.57 34.11 -4.98
CA ASN A 39 12.96 34.03 -3.66
C ASN A 39 13.93 33.42 -2.63
N ARG A 40 13.51 33.34 -1.38
CA ARG A 40 14.33 32.89 -0.25
C ARG A 40 14.88 31.49 -0.45
N PRO A 41 16.19 31.26 -0.24
CA PRO A 41 16.83 29.95 -0.35
C PRO A 41 16.22 28.88 0.54
N ALA A 42 15.79 29.24 1.76
CA ALA A 42 15.15 28.32 2.71
C ALA A 42 13.92 27.61 2.12
N MET A 43 13.16 28.28 1.26
CA MET A 43 12.00 27.68 0.60
C MET A 43 12.41 26.69 -0.49
N ARG A 44 13.41 27.06 -1.30
CA ARG A 44 13.92 26.16 -2.34
C ARG A 44 14.52 24.91 -1.72
N HIS A 45 15.22 25.04 -0.59
CA HIS A 45 15.70 23.91 0.20
C HIS A 45 14.54 23.01 0.67
N ALA A 46 13.46 23.60 1.22
CA ALA A 46 12.29 22.83 1.66
C ALA A 46 11.59 22.08 0.51
N ILE A 47 11.51 22.68 -0.68
CA ILE A 47 10.94 22.03 -1.88
C ILE A 47 11.81 20.83 -2.30
N TRP A 48 13.13 20.97 -2.33
CA TRP A 48 14.05 19.90 -2.64
C TRP A 48 13.99 18.76 -1.60
N LEU A 49 13.89 19.12 -0.31
CA LEU A 49 13.73 18.14 0.76
C LEU A 49 12.41 17.37 0.60
N ALA A 50 11.30 18.07 0.33
CA ALA A 50 10.01 17.41 0.10
C ALA A 50 10.04 16.46 -1.10
N ALA A 51 10.67 16.87 -2.21
CA ALA A 51 10.88 16.02 -3.38
C ALA A 51 11.75 14.80 -3.06
N SER A 52 12.77 14.96 -2.23
CA SER A 52 13.62 13.86 -1.76
C SER A 52 12.83 12.88 -0.89
N LEU A 53 12.08 13.36 0.09
CA LEU A 53 11.29 12.52 1.00
C LEU A 53 10.21 11.72 0.27
N LYS A 54 9.72 12.22 -0.88
CA LYS A 54 8.77 11.49 -1.72
C LYS A 54 9.34 10.14 -2.20
N PHE A 55 10.65 10.03 -2.39
CA PHE A 55 11.28 8.75 -2.75
C PHE A 55 11.11 7.69 -1.66
N LEU A 56 10.94 8.06 -0.39
CA LEU A 56 10.70 7.13 0.71
C LEU A 56 9.22 6.70 0.84
N VAL A 57 8.31 7.44 0.21
CA VAL A 57 6.86 7.22 0.36
C VAL A 57 6.27 6.81 -0.99
N PRO A 58 6.05 5.51 -1.23
CA PRO A 58 5.36 5.06 -2.43
C PRO A 58 3.87 5.47 -2.39
N PHE A 59 3.28 5.73 -3.54
CA PHE A 59 1.84 6.07 -3.61
C PHE A 59 0.94 4.94 -3.10
N SER A 60 1.38 3.69 -3.18
CA SER A 60 0.69 2.56 -2.57
C SER A 60 0.56 2.68 -1.04
N ALA A 61 1.55 3.26 -0.36
CA ALA A 61 1.45 3.54 1.07
C ALA A 61 0.45 4.68 1.37
N LEU A 62 0.38 5.69 0.50
CA LEU A 62 -0.62 6.76 0.61
C LEU A 62 -2.04 6.24 0.32
N SER A 63 -2.18 5.25 -0.57
CA SER A 63 -3.46 4.62 -0.86
C SER A 63 -3.98 3.78 0.31
N MET A 64 -3.10 3.16 1.11
CA MET A 64 -3.50 2.47 2.35
C MET A 64 -4.07 3.44 3.39
N LEU A 65 -3.57 4.68 3.44
CA LEU A 65 -4.11 5.72 4.31
C LEU A 65 -5.52 6.17 3.90
N SER A 66 -5.91 5.98 2.62
CA SER A 66 -7.26 6.30 2.16
C SER A 66 -8.35 5.47 2.85
N GLY A 67 -8.03 4.26 3.31
CA GLY A 67 -8.93 3.40 4.08
C GLY A 67 -9.25 3.93 5.49
N PHE A 68 -8.41 4.81 6.04
CA PHE A 68 -8.63 5.46 7.34
C PHE A 68 -9.37 6.80 7.24
N VAL A 69 -9.47 7.36 6.04
CA VAL A 69 -10.18 8.61 5.79
C VAL A 69 -11.60 8.25 5.35
N ASN A 70 -12.56 8.29 6.27
CA ASN A 70 -13.99 8.22 5.99
C ASN A 70 -14.44 9.50 5.26
N ALA A 71 -13.87 9.80 4.10
CA ALA A 71 -14.39 10.84 3.23
C ALA A 71 -15.70 10.33 2.60
N PRO A 72 -16.75 11.17 2.51
CA PRO A 72 -17.94 10.81 1.77
C PRO A 72 -17.51 10.40 0.35
N ARG A 73 -17.85 9.17 -0.04
CA ARG A 73 -17.55 8.64 -1.37
C ARG A 73 -18.26 9.51 -2.40
N THR A 74 -17.58 10.53 -2.87
CA THR A 74 -18.07 11.29 -4.03
C THR A 74 -17.96 10.35 -5.21
N THR A 75 -19.08 10.04 -5.83
CA THR A 75 -19.14 9.39 -7.14
C THR A 75 -18.47 10.34 -8.14
N VAL A 76 -17.17 10.17 -8.34
CA VAL A 76 -16.49 10.84 -9.45
C VAL A 76 -16.95 10.09 -10.70
N PRO A 77 -17.61 10.75 -11.67
CA PRO A 77 -17.99 10.09 -12.90
C PRO A 77 -16.74 9.45 -13.51
N SER A 78 -16.82 8.17 -13.87
CA SER A 78 -15.77 7.43 -14.58
C SER A 78 -15.63 8.01 -15.99
N GLY A 79 -15.06 9.22 -16.07
CA GLY A 79 -14.80 9.89 -17.33
C GLY A 79 -13.40 9.58 -17.84
N HIS A 80 -13.20 9.72 -19.14
CA HIS A 80 -11.91 9.57 -19.84
C HIS A 80 -10.73 10.29 -19.14
N ILE A 81 -10.99 11.31 -18.32
CA ILE A 81 -9.99 12.06 -17.55
C ILE A 81 -9.41 11.20 -16.42
N VAL A 82 -10.23 10.41 -15.69
CA VAL A 82 -9.77 9.55 -14.57
C VAL A 82 -8.93 8.40 -15.12
N THR A 83 -9.38 7.76 -16.21
CA THR A 83 -8.63 6.67 -16.87
C THR A 83 -7.32 7.18 -17.45
N ALA A 84 -7.29 8.36 -18.06
CA ALA A 84 -6.06 8.99 -18.56
C ALA A 84 -5.11 9.37 -17.40
N ALA A 85 -5.63 9.87 -16.29
CA ALA A 85 -4.84 10.18 -15.09
C ALA A 85 -4.26 8.91 -14.45
N GLN A 86 -5.01 7.81 -14.42
CA GLN A 86 -4.53 6.50 -13.95
C GLN A 86 -3.43 5.95 -14.85
N ALA A 87 -3.63 5.97 -16.17
CA ALA A 87 -2.62 5.54 -17.14
C ALA A 87 -1.34 6.38 -17.05
N ALA A 88 -1.45 7.68 -16.83
CA ALA A 88 -0.30 8.56 -16.63
C ALA A 88 0.39 8.33 -15.28
N ALA A 89 -0.35 8.04 -14.21
CA ALA A 89 0.20 7.80 -12.88
C ALA A 89 0.84 6.42 -12.72
N GLN A 90 0.36 5.42 -13.46
CA GLN A 90 0.79 4.03 -13.35
C GLN A 90 1.03 3.36 -14.72
N PRO A 91 1.94 3.91 -15.55
CA PRO A 91 2.13 3.43 -16.92
C PRO A 91 2.68 2.00 -17.03
N PHE A 92 3.22 1.44 -15.93
CA PHE A 92 3.80 0.10 -15.91
C PHE A 92 2.87 -0.98 -15.34
N PHE A 93 1.65 -0.62 -14.89
CA PHE A 93 0.61 -1.63 -14.73
C PHE A 93 -0.04 -1.83 -16.10
N ALA A 94 0.10 -3.05 -16.63
CA ALA A 94 -0.57 -3.40 -17.88
C ALA A 94 -2.09 -3.23 -17.70
N THR A 95 -2.67 -2.21 -18.32
CA THR A 95 -4.07 -2.26 -18.68
C THR A 95 -4.19 -3.41 -19.67
N PRO A 96 -5.11 -4.37 -19.49
CA PRO A 96 -5.36 -5.36 -20.52
C PRO A 96 -5.80 -4.59 -21.77
N SER A 97 -4.90 -4.46 -22.72
CA SER A 97 -5.19 -3.82 -23.99
C SER A 97 -6.15 -4.71 -24.73
N THR A 98 -7.35 -4.22 -25.00
CA THR A 98 -8.37 -4.74 -25.89
C THR A 98 -7.87 -4.74 -27.35
N ARG A 99 -6.81 -5.49 -27.63
CA ARG A 99 -6.47 -5.87 -29.00
C ARG A 99 -6.92 -7.30 -29.18
N ALA A 100 -7.99 -7.48 -29.93
CA ALA A 100 -8.37 -8.76 -30.50
C ALA A 100 -7.17 -9.31 -31.27
N PHE A 101 -6.41 -10.21 -30.67
CA PHE A 101 -5.43 -11.03 -31.39
C PHE A 101 -6.19 -12.22 -31.98
N PRO A 102 -5.92 -12.56 -33.26
CA PRO A 102 -6.44 -13.81 -33.82
C PRO A 102 -5.87 -14.96 -33.00
N LEU A 103 -6.67 -16.01 -32.82
CA LEU A 103 -6.33 -17.26 -32.14
C LEU A 103 -5.05 -17.86 -32.76
N GLN A 104 -3.89 -17.45 -32.26
CA GLN A 104 -2.66 -18.20 -32.41
C GLN A 104 -2.55 -19.12 -31.20
N PHE A 105 -2.45 -20.40 -31.46
CA PHE A 105 -2.08 -21.41 -30.47
C PHE A 105 -0.93 -20.88 -29.63
N VAL A 106 -1.21 -20.65 -28.35
CA VAL A 106 -0.16 -20.24 -27.38
C VAL A 106 0.71 -21.47 -27.19
N SER A 107 1.73 -21.58 -28.01
CA SER A 107 2.90 -22.39 -27.69
C SER A 107 3.36 -21.99 -26.31
N ALA A 108 3.48 -22.94 -25.40
CA ALA A 108 3.98 -22.71 -24.04
C ALA A 108 5.32 -21.98 -24.12
N GLN A 109 5.30 -20.66 -23.96
CA GLN A 109 6.53 -19.88 -23.94
C GLN A 109 7.35 -20.35 -22.72
N PRO A 110 8.62 -20.67 -22.90
CA PRO A 110 9.49 -21.02 -21.79
C PRO A 110 9.47 -19.87 -20.79
N LEU A 111 9.22 -20.18 -19.52
CA LEU A 111 9.25 -19.20 -18.42
C LEU A 111 10.53 -18.37 -18.56
N PRO A 112 10.44 -17.03 -18.75
CA PRO A 112 11.63 -16.21 -18.95
C PRO A 112 12.59 -16.42 -17.79
N ALA A 113 13.87 -16.61 -18.10
CA ALA A 113 14.91 -16.96 -17.14
C ALA A 113 14.88 -16.07 -15.89
N ALA A 114 15.03 -16.66 -14.72
CA ALA A 114 14.97 -15.96 -13.42
C ALA A 114 16.22 -15.09 -13.16
N TRP A 115 17.32 -15.38 -13.84
CA TRP A 115 18.63 -14.76 -13.61
C TRP A 115 18.69 -13.23 -13.78
N PRO A 116 17.98 -12.57 -14.72
CA PRO A 116 18.07 -11.11 -14.84
C PRO A 116 17.50 -10.37 -13.63
N ALA A 117 16.40 -10.85 -13.07
CA ALA A 117 15.80 -10.25 -11.87
C ALA A 117 16.72 -10.40 -10.66
N ILE A 118 17.35 -11.56 -10.51
CA ILE A 118 18.31 -11.82 -9.42
C ILE A 118 19.55 -10.96 -9.60
N LEU A 119 20.07 -10.82 -10.82
CA LEU A 119 21.23 -9.98 -11.12
C LEU A 119 20.94 -8.51 -10.78
N LEU A 120 19.80 -7.97 -11.20
CA LEU A 120 19.40 -6.59 -10.90
C LEU A 120 19.25 -6.37 -9.39
N ALA A 121 18.62 -7.29 -8.66
CA ALA A 121 18.48 -7.20 -7.23
C ALA A 121 19.84 -7.27 -6.50
N SER A 122 20.75 -8.13 -6.98
CA SER A 122 22.11 -8.25 -6.44
C SER A 122 22.94 -6.99 -6.68
N LEU A 123 22.84 -6.42 -7.89
CA LEU A 123 23.52 -5.16 -8.25
C LEU A 123 22.98 -4.00 -7.39
N TRP A 124 21.66 -3.93 -7.23
CA TRP A 124 21.05 -2.93 -6.36
C TRP A 124 21.53 -3.07 -4.90
N LEU A 125 21.53 -4.28 -4.37
CA LEU A 125 22.00 -4.55 -3.00
C LEU A 125 23.47 -4.20 -2.82
N PHE A 126 24.31 -4.57 -3.80
CA PHE A 126 25.73 -4.23 -3.78
C PHE A 126 25.96 -2.71 -3.72
N GLY A 127 25.27 -1.93 -4.56
CA GLY A 127 25.39 -0.47 -4.55
C GLY A 127 24.86 0.16 -3.25
N ALA A 128 23.76 -0.36 -2.70
CA ALA A 128 23.24 0.10 -1.41
C ALA A 128 24.22 -0.19 -0.25
N LEU A 129 24.82 -1.38 -0.22
CA LEU A 129 25.85 -1.74 0.77
C LEU A 129 27.09 -0.87 0.62
N LEU A 130 27.52 -0.57 -0.62
CA LEU A 130 28.65 0.33 -0.88
C LEU A 130 28.35 1.74 -0.37
N ALA A 131 27.16 2.28 -0.64
CA ALA A 131 26.73 3.58 -0.14
C ALA A 131 26.70 3.61 1.40
N LEU A 132 26.18 2.57 2.04
CA LEU A 132 26.21 2.41 3.49
C LEU A 132 27.64 2.32 4.04
N ALA A 133 28.54 1.63 3.37
CA ALA A 133 29.95 1.50 3.76
C ALA A 133 30.67 2.86 3.70
N VAL A 134 30.46 3.62 2.63
CA VAL A 134 31.00 4.99 2.49
C VAL A 134 30.47 5.90 3.59
N TRP A 135 29.16 5.87 3.83
CA TRP A 135 28.55 6.64 4.92
C TRP A 135 29.07 6.22 6.29
N GLY A 136 29.16 4.91 6.54
CA GLY A 136 29.72 4.37 7.78
C GLY A 136 31.20 4.77 7.99
N ALA A 137 31.99 4.84 6.93
CA ALA A 137 33.37 5.32 6.98
C ALA A 137 33.42 6.81 7.37
N ARG A 138 32.61 7.67 6.72
CA ARG A 138 32.48 9.09 7.09
C ARG A 138 32.04 9.28 8.54
N TRP A 139 31.06 8.48 8.99
CA TRP A 139 30.59 8.51 10.38
C TRP A 139 31.67 8.10 11.38
N ARG A 140 32.47 7.04 11.05
CA ARG A 140 33.60 6.61 11.91
C ARG A 140 34.66 7.70 11.99
N THR A 141 34.95 8.38 10.88
CA THR A 141 35.90 9.53 10.86
C THR A 141 35.39 10.66 11.74
N ALA A 142 34.14 11.06 11.59
CA ALA A 142 33.51 12.08 12.40
C ALA A 142 33.57 11.74 13.91
N ARG A 143 33.28 10.48 14.26
CA ARG A 143 33.37 10.01 15.64
C ARG A 143 34.82 10.02 16.16
N ARG A 144 35.82 9.72 15.33
CA ARG A 144 37.22 9.80 15.73
C ARG A 144 37.63 11.23 16.04
N VAL A 145 37.30 12.19 15.17
CA VAL A 145 37.55 13.60 15.41
C VAL A 145 36.86 14.08 16.70
N LEU A 146 35.61 13.71 16.91
CA LEU A 146 34.89 14.08 18.14
C LEU A 146 35.52 13.46 19.41
N LYS A 147 36.05 12.22 19.34
CA LYS A 147 36.72 11.59 20.48
C LYS A 147 38.09 12.24 20.79
N ALA A 148 38.79 12.73 19.78
CA ALA A 148 40.04 13.43 19.91
C ALA A 148 39.87 14.89 20.38
N SER A 149 38.66 15.45 20.28
CA SER A 149 38.33 16.84 20.66
C SER A 149 38.14 16.99 22.17
N THR A 150 38.41 18.17 22.67
CA THR A 150 38.18 18.55 24.07
C THR A 150 36.95 19.43 24.22
N LEU A 151 36.10 19.15 25.23
CA LEU A 151 34.95 20.01 25.50
C LEU A 151 35.43 21.35 26.06
N ALA A 152 35.05 22.47 25.42
CA ALA A 152 35.39 23.78 25.92
C ALA A 152 34.58 24.10 27.17
N THR A 153 35.29 24.37 28.26
CA THR A 153 34.69 24.80 29.54
C THR A 153 34.88 26.31 29.75
N GLN A 154 35.85 26.91 29.09
CA GLN A 154 36.18 28.32 29.12
C GLN A 154 36.76 28.74 27.76
N GLY A 155 36.86 30.04 27.49
CA GLY A 155 37.40 30.58 26.24
C GLY A 155 36.54 31.65 25.64
N ARG A 156 37.14 32.46 24.74
CA ARG A 156 36.43 33.54 24.06
C ARG A 156 35.32 33.05 23.11
N GLU A 157 35.56 31.95 22.43
CA GLU A 157 34.63 31.30 21.51
C GLU A 157 33.36 30.83 22.26
N LEU A 158 33.57 30.19 23.41
CA LEU A 158 32.46 29.74 24.25
C LEU A 158 31.65 30.93 24.78
N THR A 159 32.33 32.01 25.18
CA THR A 159 31.66 33.21 25.67
C THR A 159 30.82 33.87 24.56
N LEU A 160 31.36 33.98 23.35
CA LEU A 160 30.65 34.51 22.19
C LEU A 160 29.45 33.60 21.82
N LEU A 161 29.65 32.30 21.80
CA LEU A 161 28.58 31.32 21.53
C LEU A 161 27.44 31.46 22.55
N ARG A 162 27.71 31.54 23.85
CA ARG A 162 26.70 31.72 24.91
C ARG A 162 25.93 33.04 24.79
N ARG A 163 26.60 34.13 24.38
CA ARG A 163 25.94 35.39 24.08
C ARG A 163 24.99 35.27 22.87
N LEU A 164 25.41 34.58 21.81
CA LEU A 164 24.56 34.34 20.65
C LEU A 164 23.35 33.45 21.00
N GLU A 165 23.54 32.38 21.76
CA GLU A 165 22.46 31.51 22.20
C GLU A 165 21.43 32.26 23.05
N SER A 166 21.87 33.12 23.95
CA SER A 166 20.97 33.95 24.76
C SER A 166 20.19 34.94 23.91
N SER A 167 20.86 35.61 22.95
CA SER A 167 20.21 36.58 22.05
C SER A 167 19.16 35.94 21.13
N LEU A 168 19.36 34.63 20.77
CA LEU A 168 18.48 33.87 19.92
C LEU A 168 17.47 33.02 20.67
N SER A 169 17.45 33.09 22.00
CA SER A 169 16.56 32.30 22.87
C SER A 169 16.60 30.80 22.56
N THR A 170 17.80 30.25 22.40
CA THR A 170 17.96 28.83 22.08
C THR A 170 17.55 27.94 23.26
N ARG A 171 16.73 26.93 23.02
CA ARG A 171 16.23 26.02 24.09
C ARG A 171 17.30 25.15 24.74
N ARG A 172 18.40 24.86 24.03
CA ARG A 172 19.51 24.01 24.49
C ARG A 172 20.83 24.66 24.13
N ALA A 173 21.74 24.67 25.08
CA ALA A 173 23.11 25.07 24.84
C ALA A 173 23.81 24.07 23.91
N LEU A 174 24.51 24.57 22.91
CA LEU A 174 25.28 23.76 21.95
C LEU A 174 26.66 23.43 22.56
N PRO A 175 27.02 22.16 22.75
CA PRO A 175 28.35 21.79 23.25
C PRO A 175 29.40 22.20 22.21
N LEU A 176 30.39 22.98 22.64
CA LEU A 176 31.54 23.42 21.86
C LEU A 176 32.73 22.49 22.15
N HIS A 177 33.29 21.90 21.12
CA HIS A 177 34.47 21.07 21.19
C HIS A 177 35.62 21.70 20.41
N ILE A 178 36.80 21.80 21.03
CA ILE A 178 38.01 22.31 20.38
C ILE A 178 38.78 21.15 19.77
N CYS A 179 39.16 21.30 18.50
CA CYS A 179 39.87 20.28 17.71
C CYS A 179 41.14 20.86 17.11
N ASN A 180 42.24 20.05 17.14
CA ASN A 180 43.49 20.42 16.50
C ASN A 180 43.63 19.85 15.07
N ASP A 181 42.89 18.80 14.79
CA ASP A 181 42.94 18.04 13.53
C ASP A 181 41.90 18.45 12.50
N LEU A 182 41.31 19.65 12.66
CA LEU A 182 40.25 20.14 11.79
C LEU A 182 40.64 21.50 11.22
N SER A 183 40.36 21.72 9.94
CA SER A 183 40.65 22.98 9.24
C SER A 183 39.45 23.95 9.18
N GLU A 184 38.23 23.42 9.29
CA GLU A 184 36.98 24.20 9.24
C GLU A 184 36.05 23.85 10.41
N PRO A 185 35.29 24.81 10.93
CA PRO A 185 34.28 24.54 11.93
C PRO A 185 33.13 23.70 11.33
N GLY A 186 32.38 22.98 12.16
CA GLY A 186 31.24 22.23 11.68
C GLY A 186 30.46 21.52 12.76
N LEU A 187 29.26 21.07 12.43
CA LEU A 187 28.37 20.38 13.35
C LEU A 187 28.42 18.85 13.17
N ILE A 188 28.61 18.13 14.28
CA ILE A 188 28.49 16.66 14.31
C ILE A 188 27.29 16.24 15.15
N GLY A 189 26.59 15.21 14.68
CA GLY A 189 25.42 14.61 15.36
C GLY A 189 24.10 15.01 14.73
N VAL A 190 23.21 14.01 14.60
CA VAL A 190 21.92 14.19 13.94
C VAL A 190 20.88 14.77 14.90
N LEU A 191 20.64 14.11 16.05
CA LEU A 191 19.62 14.53 17.02
C LEU A 191 20.19 15.38 18.17
N ARG A 192 21.49 15.28 18.41
CA ARG A 192 22.21 16.03 19.44
C ARG A 192 23.47 16.63 18.82
N PRO A 193 23.34 17.77 18.13
CA PRO A 193 24.45 18.41 17.45
C PRO A 193 25.50 18.89 18.48
N ARG A 194 26.76 18.82 18.07
CA ARG A 194 27.92 19.32 18.79
C ARG A 194 28.74 20.14 17.80
N LEU A 195 29.16 21.29 18.21
CA LEU A 195 29.99 22.18 17.38
C LEU A 195 31.46 21.81 17.56
N LEU A 196 32.13 21.53 16.47
CA LEU A 196 33.58 21.36 16.41
C LEU A 196 34.20 22.68 15.95
N TRP A 197 35.21 23.14 16.66
CA TRP A 197 35.91 24.37 16.38
C TRP A 197 37.41 24.10 16.26
N PRO A 198 38.07 24.50 15.14
CA PRO A 198 39.51 24.37 15.00
C PRO A 198 40.25 25.35 15.92
N SER A 199 41.20 24.83 16.73
CA SER A 199 41.99 25.71 17.62
C SER A 199 42.78 26.79 16.84
N SER A 200 43.38 26.36 15.70
CA SER A 200 44.17 27.25 14.83
C SER A 200 43.35 28.38 14.21
N LEU A 201 42.06 28.22 14.00
CA LEU A 201 41.20 29.24 13.41
C LEU A 201 41.03 30.46 14.33
N SER A 202 41.05 30.24 15.65
CA SER A 202 40.92 31.31 16.64
C SER A 202 42.07 32.31 16.59
N GLU A 203 43.25 31.92 16.20
CA GLU A 203 44.43 32.78 16.14
C GLU A 203 44.39 33.77 14.95
N HIS A 204 43.65 33.38 13.91
CA HIS A 204 43.60 34.16 12.65
C HIS A 204 42.36 35.05 12.53
N LEU A 205 41.33 34.84 13.39
CA LEU A 205 40.05 35.56 13.30
C LEU A 205 39.89 36.60 14.44
N THR A 206 39.32 37.75 14.09
CA THR A 206 38.83 38.71 15.06
C THR A 206 37.55 38.21 15.74
N ASP A 207 37.19 38.81 16.89
CA ASP A 207 35.95 38.43 17.62
C ASP A 207 34.70 38.57 16.77
N ASP A 208 34.62 39.59 15.91
CA ASP A 208 33.51 39.80 14.99
C ASP A 208 33.42 38.69 13.95
N HIS A 209 34.57 38.26 13.41
CA HIS A 209 34.62 37.13 12.47
C HIS A 209 34.23 35.81 13.16
N ILE A 210 34.76 35.51 14.36
CA ILE A 210 34.40 34.34 15.14
C ILE A 210 32.91 34.33 15.45
N ARG A 211 32.36 35.47 15.84
CA ARG A 211 30.92 35.65 16.11
C ARG A 211 30.08 35.28 14.88
N SER A 212 30.44 35.79 13.71
CA SER A 212 29.71 35.57 12.46
C SER A 212 29.75 34.05 12.06
N VAL A 213 30.90 33.41 12.21
CA VAL A 213 31.04 31.96 11.91
C VAL A 213 30.26 31.11 12.93
N LEU A 214 30.37 31.45 14.24
CA LEU A 214 29.61 30.76 15.29
C LEU A 214 28.09 30.91 15.08
N LEU A 215 27.64 32.07 14.64
CA LEU A 215 26.24 32.31 14.33
C LEU A 215 25.78 31.45 13.15
N HIS A 216 26.61 31.32 12.10
CA HIS A 216 26.32 30.46 10.95
C HIS A 216 26.11 29.00 11.40
N GLU A 217 27.04 28.47 12.18
CA GLU A 217 26.93 27.10 12.72
C GLU A 217 25.72 26.92 13.66
N LEU A 218 25.43 27.92 14.48
CA LEU A 218 24.27 27.89 15.37
C LEU A 218 22.94 27.88 14.58
N ILE A 219 22.88 28.58 13.44
CA ILE A 219 21.72 28.53 12.55
C ILE A 219 21.53 27.13 11.95
N HIS A 220 22.60 26.46 11.50
CA HIS A 220 22.53 25.05 11.07
C HIS A 220 21.94 24.13 12.16
N ALA A 221 22.41 24.31 13.41
CA ALA A 221 21.89 23.54 14.54
C ALA A 221 20.38 23.81 14.78
N ARG A 222 19.94 25.07 14.71
CA ARG A 222 18.52 25.46 14.89
C ARG A 222 17.62 24.94 13.79
N ARG A 223 18.12 24.89 12.56
CA ARG A 223 17.39 24.37 11.40
C ARG A 223 17.36 22.86 11.34
N CYS A 224 18.09 22.18 12.22
CA CYS A 224 18.25 20.71 12.19
C CYS A 224 18.80 20.20 10.84
N ASP A 225 19.73 20.92 10.23
CA ASP A 225 20.24 20.63 8.90
C ASP A 225 20.93 19.25 8.81
N ASN A 226 21.53 18.77 9.93
CA ASN A 226 22.07 17.40 10.00
C ASN A 226 20.99 16.32 9.93
N LEU A 227 19.78 16.58 10.43
CA LEU A 227 18.67 15.66 10.32
C LEU A 227 18.16 15.58 8.88
N THR A 228 18.01 16.73 8.20
CA THR A 228 17.59 16.74 6.80
C THR A 228 18.61 16.06 5.89
N ALA A 229 19.90 16.25 6.17
CA ALA A 229 20.99 15.55 5.48
C ALA A 229 20.93 14.02 5.71
N ALA A 230 20.70 13.58 6.94
CA ALA A 230 20.59 12.14 7.27
C ALA A 230 19.38 11.49 6.58
N LEU A 231 18.25 12.19 6.51
CA LEU A 231 17.06 11.71 5.76
C LEU A 231 17.36 11.59 4.27
N HIS A 232 18.05 12.57 3.68
CA HIS A 232 18.44 12.48 2.28
C HIS A 232 19.45 11.37 2.02
N MET A 233 20.39 11.11 2.94
CA MET A 233 21.33 9.98 2.83
C MET A 233 20.59 8.63 2.79
N LEU A 234 19.49 8.47 3.51
CA LEU A 234 18.66 7.27 3.40
C LEU A 234 18.08 7.11 1.99
N VAL A 235 17.65 8.22 1.36
CA VAL A 235 17.20 8.23 -0.04
C VAL A 235 18.35 7.82 -0.96
N GLN A 236 19.57 8.34 -0.74
CA GLN A 236 20.75 7.98 -1.54
C GLN A 236 21.11 6.50 -1.45
N VAL A 237 21.04 5.91 -0.27
CA VAL A 237 21.30 4.47 -0.08
C VAL A 237 20.32 3.62 -0.86
N LEU A 238 19.02 3.96 -0.81
CA LEU A 238 17.97 3.17 -1.46
C LEU A 238 17.92 3.39 -2.98
N PHE A 239 18.17 4.61 -3.43
CA PHE A 239 18.05 5.05 -4.82
C PHE A 239 19.37 5.55 -5.40
N TRP A 240 20.49 4.95 -4.99
CA TRP A 240 21.85 5.33 -5.38
C TRP A 240 22.06 5.39 -6.92
N PHE A 241 21.31 4.58 -7.65
CA PHE A 241 21.37 4.49 -9.12
C PHE A 241 20.58 5.61 -9.82
N HIS A 242 19.77 6.38 -9.09
CA HIS A 242 18.88 7.38 -9.69
C HIS A 242 19.54 8.76 -9.77
N PRO A 243 19.78 9.33 -10.97
CA PRO A 243 20.55 10.59 -11.12
C PRO A 243 19.89 11.80 -10.44
N ALA A 244 18.55 11.85 -10.35
CA ALA A 244 17.84 12.93 -9.68
C ALA A 244 18.21 13.04 -8.20
N VAL A 245 18.54 11.92 -7.54
CA VAL A 245 18.90 11.91 -6.10
C VAL A 245 20.21 12.69 -5.88
N TRP A 246 21.21 12.46 -6.72
CA TRP A 246 22.49 13.17 -6.66
C TRP A 246 22.36 14.66 -7.02
N TYR A 247 21.51 14.97 -7.99
CA TYR A 247 21.21 16.36 -8.32
C TYR A 247 20.52 17.08 -7.17
N MET A 248 19.53 16.44 -6.51
CA MET A 248 18.85 16.99 -5.33
C MET A 248 19.83 17.24 -4.19
N GLU A 249 20.78 16.32 -3.94
CA GLU A 249 21.82 16.53 -2.92
C GLU A 249 22.59 17.83 -3.17
N SER A 250 23.13 17.99 -4.38
CA SER A 250 23.91 19.18 -4.71
C SER A 250 23.11 20.47 -4.54
N ARG A 251 21.82 20.43 -4.93
CA ARG A 251 20.92 21.59 -4.76
C ARG A 251 20.57 21.84 -3.30
N MET A 252 20.25 20.81 -2.54
CA MET A 252 19.94 20.92 -1.11
C MET A 252 21.13 21.49 -0.34
N LEU A 253 22.34 21.01 -0.61
CA LEU A 253 23.55 21.56 0.01
C LEU A 253 23.72 23.04 -0.31
N SER A 254 23.63 23.42 -1.59
CA SER A 254 23.77 24.83 -2.01
C SER A 254 22.71 25.74 -1.39
N GLU A 255 21.43 25.32 -1.43
CA GLU A 255 20.33 26.13 -0.89
C GLU A 255 20.35 26.21 0.65
N ARG A 256 20.88 25.19 1.32
CA ARG A 256 21.10 25.15 2.76
C ARG A 256 22.08 26.23 3.20
N GLU A 257 23.24 26.30 2.55
CA GLU A 257 24.27 27.32 2.84
C GLU A 257 23.73 28.73 2.60
N LEU A 258 23.11 28.95 1.43
CA LEU A 258 22.51 30.26 1.12
C LEU A 258 21.42 30.68 2.12
N ALA A 259 20.68 29.73 2.66
CA ALA A 259 19.64 29.99 3.65
C ALA A 259 20.24 30.37 5.03
N CYS A 260 21.36 29.73 5.40
CA CYS A 260 22.09 30.10 6.61
C CYS A 260 22.78 31.47 6.44
N ASP A 261 23.39 31.73 5.29
CA ASP A 261 23.98 33.04 4.97
C ASP A 261 22.93 34.19 5.05
N GLU A 262 21.73 33.95 4.47
CA GLU A 262 20.62 34.91 4.55
C GLU A 262 20.22 35.20 6.01
N ALA A 263 20.16 34.14 6.84
CA ALA A 263 19.78 34.29 8.24
C ALA A 263 20.84 35.00 9.08
N VAL A 264 22.14 34.76 8.83
CA VAL A 264 23.23 35.49 9.49
C VAL A 264 23.12 36.98 9.17
N ILE A 265 22.97 37.33 7.88
CA ILE A 265 22.85 38.73 7.45
C ILE A 265 21.62 39.40 8.07
N ALA A 266 20.51 38.71 8.20
CA ALA A 266 19.29 39.25 8.81
C ALA A 266 19.47 39.57 10.31
N ILE A 267 20.37 38.86 11.00
CA ILE A 267 20.65 39.05 12.43
C ILE A 267 21.75 40.08 12.67
N GLU A 268 22.86 40.00 11.93
CA GLU A 268 24.03 40.87 12.15
C GLU A 268 23.97 42.21 11.41
N GLY A 269 23.27 42.24 10.27
CA GLY A 269 23.14 43.44 9.42
C GLY A 269 24.40 43.82 8.63
N ASN A 270 25.59 43.33 8.99
CA ASN A 270 26.86 43.70 8.35
C ASN A 270 27.33 42.64 7.34
N ARG A 271 26.93 42.82 6.08
CA ARG A 271 27.25 41.90 4.97
C ARG A 271 28.75 41.81 4.68
N ARG A 272 29.47 42.95 4.87
CA ARG A 272 30.89 43.02 4.53
C ARG A 272 31.73 42.22 5.51
N THR A 273 31.50 42.41 6.81
CA THR A 273 32.18 41.64 7.85
C THR A 273 31.93 40.16 7.72
N TYR A 274 30.67 39.77 7.45
CA TYR A 274 30.32 38.37 7.24
C TYR A 274 31.01 37.77 5.99
N ALA A 275 31.02 38.49 4.86
CA ALA A 275 31.70 38.02 3.66
C ALA A 275 33.23 37.86 3.90
N GLN A 276 33.83 38.79 4.65
CA GLN A 276 35.24 38.70 5.03
C GLN A 276 35.51 37.50 5.94
N SER A 277 34.65 37.23 6.93
CA SER A 277 34.82 36.05 7.81
C SER A 277 34.80 34.76 7.05
N LEU A 278 33.92 34.63 6.02
CA LEU A 278 33.88 33.46 5.15
C LEU A 278 35.13 33.29 4.30
N ILE A 279 35.66 34.39 3.77
CA ILE A 279 36.90 34.39 2.97
C ILE A 279 38.09 33.95 3.84
N GLU A 280 38.23 34.52 5.02
CA GLU A 280 39.34 34.22 5.93
C GLU A 280 39.23 32.76 6.46
N THR A 281 38.04 32.29 6.79
CA THR A 281 37.83 30.86 7.18
C THR A 281 38.19 29.91 6.03
N SER A 282 37.75 30.23 4.81
CA SER A 282 38.07 29.39 3.64
C SER A 282 39.55 29.45 3.27
N ARG A 283 40.21 30.60 3.42
CA ARG A 283 41.63 30.74 3.22
C ARG A 283 42.42 29.89 4.19
N HIS A 284 42.09 29.97 5.48
CA HIS A 284 42.69 29.16 6.51
C HIS A 284 42.54 27.65 6.21
N ALA A 285 41.39 27.24 5.73
CA ALA A 285 41.12 25.82 5.35
C ALA A 285 41.99 25.38 4.16
N ILE A 286 42.24 26.25 3.17
CA ILE A 286 43.08 25.93 2.00
C ILE A 286 44.56 25.86 2.39
N ASP A 287 44.99 26.78 3.24
CA ASP A 287 46.39 26.89 3.67
C ASP A 287 46.78 25.83 4.74
N SER A 288 45.78 25.16 5.33
CA SER A 288 45.98 24.11 6.35
C SER A 288 46.49 22.81 5.72
N PRO A 289 47.58 22.20 6.24
CA PRO A 289 48.04 20.89 5.79
C PRO A 289 47.13 19.74 6.24
N LEU A 290 46.12 20.03 7.04
CA LEU A 290 45.21 19.03 7.58
C LEU A 290 44.24 18.52 6.51
N PRO A 291 43.87 17.23 6.54
CA PRO A 291 42.91 16.74 5.56
C PRO A 291 41.59 17.49 5.71
N TYR A 292 41.11 18.02 4.61
CA TYR A 292 39.74 18.52 4.49
C TYR A 292 38.82 17.51 5.16
N ALA A 293 38.03 17.93 6.11
CA ALA A 293 36.92 17.13 6.61
C ALA A 293 35.85 17.05 5.50
N ALA A 294 36.24 16.45 4.38
CA ALA A 294 35.51 16.35 3.12
C ALA A 294 34.23 15.55 3.33
N GLY A 295 33.25 16.14 3.94
CA GLY A 295 31.97 15.50 4.21
C GLY A 295 31.03 16.27 5.11
N PHE A 296 31.51 17.27 5.84
CA PHE A 296 30.68 18.05 6.74
C PHE A 296 30.30 19.42 6.15
N THR A 297 31.12 19.99 5.27
CA THR A 297 30.97 21.33 4.69
C THR A 297 30.84 21.34 3.17
N GLY A 298 30.26 20.33 2.54
CA GLY A 298 29.98 20.31 1.09
C GLY A 298 29.06 21.43 0.62
N GLY A 299 29.39 22.68 0.99
CA GLY A 299 28.74 23.89 0.53
C GLY A 299 29.03 24.15 -0.95
N GLY A 300 28.08 24.80 -1.64
CA GLY A 300 28.29 25.25 -3.01
C GLY A 300 29.50 26.17 -3.13
N PRO A 301 29.93 26.52 -4.36
CA PRO A 301 31.14 27.30 -4.57
C PRO A 301 31.10 28.60 -3.78
N LEU A 302 32.17 28.92 -3.02
CA LEU A 302 32.29 30.11 -2.18
C LEU A 302 31.97 31.40 -2.94
N SER A 303 32.35 31.47 -4.23
CA SER A 303 32.05 32.61 -5.11
C SER A 303 30.54 32.86 -5.26
N ALA A 304 29.71 31.80 -5.31
CA ALA A 304 28.26 31.92 -5.39
C ALA A 304 27.68 32.45 -4.07
N ARG A 305 28.20 31.96 -2.92
CA ARG A 305 27.80 32.44 -1.59
C ARG A 305 28.13 33.94 -1.40
N ILE A 306 29.37 34.35 -1.66
CA ILE A 306 29.80 35.76 -1.57
C ILE A 306 28.97 36.64 -2.50
N THR A 307 28.74 36.23 -3.73
CA THR A 307 27.89 36.97 -4.67
C THR A 307 26.47 37.13 -4.15
N ALA A 308 25.91 36.10 -3.55
CA ALA A 308 24.56 36.15 -2.96
C ALA A 308 24.52 37.08 -1.73
N ILE A 309 25.52 37.03 -0.86
CA ILE A 309 25.67 37.89 0.31
C ILE A 309 25.73 39.38 -0.08
N LEU A 310 26.47 39.71 -1.13
CA LEU A 310 26.66 41.09 -1.58
C LEU A 310 25.49 41.61 -2.42
N ARG A 311 24.71 40.75 -3.06
CA ARG A 311 23.48 41.12 -3.80
C ARG A 311 22.38 41.52 -2.82
N THR A 312 21.70 42.62 -3.12
CA THR A 312 20.60 43.14 -2.30
C THR A 312 19.28 42.39 -2.61
N GLN A 313 18.64 41.95 -1.52
CA GLN A 313 17.23 41.55 -1.38
C GLN A 313 16.76 40.30 -2.12
N THR A 314 16.56 39.25 -1.33
CA THR A 314 15.62 38.18 -1.67
C THR A 314 14.18 38.70 -1.62
N ARG A 315 13.39 38.37 -2.64
CA ARG A 315 11.98 38.77 -2.68
C ARG A 315 11.14 37.85 -1.78
N SER A 316 10.23 38.46 -1.03
CA SER A 316 9.16 37.69 -0.37
C SER A 316 8.25 37.07 -1.41
N LEU A 317 7.59 35.95 -1.05
CA LEU A 317 6.62 35.31 -1.92
C LEU A 317 5.43 36.24 -2.18
N THR A 318 5.08 36.37 -3.44
CA THR A 318 3.79 36.94 -3.84
C THR A 318 2.65 36.01 -3.45
N LEU A 319 1.44 36.52 -3.31
CA LEU A 319 0.25 35.70 -3.00
C LEU A 319 0.04 34.62 -4.07
N ALA A 320 0.24 34.95 -5.34
CA ALA A 320 0.15 34.00 -6.44
C ALA A 320 1.14 32.81 -6.30
N GLN A 321 2.39 33.09 -5.87
CA GLN A 321 3.38 32.05 -5.63
C GLN A 321 3.02 31.17 -4.42
N LYS A 322 2.45 31.74 -3.35
CA LYS A 322 1.95 30.98 -2.20
C LYS A 322 0.80 30.05 -2.61
N ILE A 323 -0.16 30.56 -3.37
CA ILE A 323 -1.29 29.79 -3.90
C ILE A 323 -0.78 28.66 -4.81
N MET A 324 0.13 28.96 -5.71
CA MET A 324 0.73 27.96 -6.61
C MET A 324 1.41 26.82 -5.82
N ILE A 325 2.23 27.12 -4.82
CA ILE A 325 2.90 26.11 -3.98
C ILE A 325 1.87 25.28 -3.21
N ALA A 326 0.88 25.91 -2.61
CA ALA A 326 -0.19 25.24 -1.89
C ALA A 326 -1.01 24.33 -2.84
N ALA A 327 -1.36 24.82 -4.03
CA ALA A 327 -2.09 24.04 -5.04
C ALA A 327 -1.28 22.80 -5.49
N VAL A 328 0.01 22.95 -5.72
CA VAL A 328 0.88 21.82 -6.09
C VAL A 328 1.00 20.83 -4.94
N ALA A 329 1.16 21.29 -3.69
CA ALA A 329 1.22 20.41 -2.53
C ALA A 329 -0.09 19.63 -2.34
N ILE A 330 -1.23 20.29 -2.47
CA ILE A 330 -2.56 19.65 -2.42
C ILE A 330 -2.69 18.64 -3.58
N PHE A 331 -2.33 19.02 -4.79
CA PHE A 331 -2.42 18.15 -5.96
C PHE A 331 -1.55 16.89 -5.80
N THR A 332 -0.31 17.02 -5.35
CA THR A 332 0.61 15.89 -5.15
C THR A 332 0.17 14.94 -4.05
N LEU A 333 -0.58 15.41 -3.05
CA LEU A 333 -1.12 14.59 -1.97
C LEU A 333 -2.52 14.03 -2.29
N ALA A 334 -3.40 14.87 -2.85
CA ALA A 334 -4.80 14.51 -3.08
C ALA A 334 -4.98 13.58 -4.29
N VAL A 335 -4.24 13.79 -5.39
CA VAL A 335 -4.41 12.99 -6.61
C VAL A 335 -4.14 11.50 -6.40
N PRO A 336 -3.07 11.06 -5.69
CA PRO A 336 -2.88 9.64 -5.41
C PRO A 336 -3.99 9.03 -4.58
N ILE A 337 -4.53 9.78 -3.61
CA ILE A 337 -5.64 9.34 -2.75
C ILE A 337 -6.91 9.17 -3.59
N LEU A 338 -7.22 10.14 -4.45
CA LEU A 338 -8.39 10.09 -5.35
C LEU A 338 -8.26 8.96 -6.39
N ILE A 339 -7.07 8.78 -6.97
CA ILE A 339 -6.81 7.67 -7.91
C ILE A 339 -6.94 6.33 -7.20
N ALA A 340 -6.46 6.20 -5.97
CA ALA A 340 -6.59 4.97 -5.19
C ALA A 340 -8.06 4.64 -4.88
N GLN A 341 -8.88 5.63 -4.59
CA GLN A 341 -10.33 5.45 -4.39
C GLN A 341 -11.04 5.06 -5.68
N ALA A 342 -10.63 5.62 -6.83
CA ALA A 342 -11.18 5.29 -8.14
C ALA A 342 -10.71 3.91 -8.66
N SER A 343 -9.51 3.46 -8.30
CA SER A 343 -8.89 2.21 -8.78
C SER A 343 -9.54 0.94 -8.23
N HIS A 344 -10.39 1.03 -7.21
CA HIS A 344 -11.06 -0.13 -6.61
C HIS A 344 -12.47 -0.39 -7.14
N ARG A 345 -12.94 0.40 -8.11
CA ARG A 345 -14.27 0.19 -8.69
C ARG A 345 -14.14 -0.57 -10.00
N LEU A 346 -14.32 -1.88 -9.93
CA LEU A 346 -14.45 -2.71 -11.13
C LEU A 346 -15.88 -2.58 -11.67
N GLU A 347 -16.01 -2.33 -12.97
CA GLU A 347 -17.29 -2.19 -13.69
C GLU A 347 -17.30 -3.13 -14.89
N PHE A 348 -18.50 -3.57 -15.29
CA PHE A 348 -18.68 -4.28 -16.54
C PHE A 348 -18.41 -3.34 -17.72
N GLU A 349 -17.84 -3.85 -18.80
CA GLU A 349 -17.63 -3.08 -20.03
C GLU A 349 -18.97 -2.59 -20.62
N VAL A 350 -19.98 -3.45 -20.58
CA VAL A 350 -21.36 -3.18 -20.96
C VAL A 350 -22.27 -3.96 -20.03
N ALA A 351 -23.34 -3.36 -19.58
CA ALA A 351 -24.34 -4.04 -18.77
C ALA A 351 -25.75 -3.52 -19.11
N SER A 352 -26.69 -4.44 -19.25
CA SER A 352 -28.10 -4.13 -19.33
C SER A 352 -28.87 -4.77 -18.20
N VAL A 353 -29.81 -4.02 -17.62
CA VAL A 353 -30.70 -4.47 -16.55
C VAL A 353 -32.13 -4.28 -17.04
N ARG A 354 -32.90 -5.36 -17.09
CA ARG A 354 -34.29 -5.32 -17.53
C ARG A 354 -35.17 -6.15 -16.61
N GLN A 355 -36.37 -5.70 -16.35
CA GLN A 355 -37.35 -6.54 -15.67
C GLN A 355 -37.72 -7.72 -16.56
N ALA A 356 -37.67 -8.93 -16.05
CA ALA A 356 -37.99 -10.12 -16.82
C ALA A 356 -39.50 -10.26 -17.04
N PRO A 357 -39.95 -10.77 -18.20
CA PRO A 357 -41.34 -11.13 -18.40
C PRO A 357 -41.78 -12.20 -17.38
N PRO A 358 -43.03 -12.14 -16.89
CA PRO A 358 -43.49 -13.03 -15.79
C PRO A 358 -43.47 -14.52 -16.10
N ASN A 359 -43.35 -14.92 -17.37
CA ASN A 359 -43.36 -16.32 -17.83
C ASN A 359 -41.97 -16.86 -18.20
N LEU A 360 -40.89 -16.10 -17.98
CA LEU A 360 -39.55 -16.60 -18.21
C LEU A 360 -39.15 -17.52 -17.04
N PRO A 361 -38.77 -18.79 -17.29
CA PRO A 361 -38.27 -19.66 -16.22
C PRO A 361 -37.03 -19.02 -15.59
N GLU A 362 -36.89 -19.14 -14.29
CA GLU A 362 -35.69 -18.71 -13.59
C GLU A 362 -34.48 -19.41 -14.20
N ARG A 363 -33.73 -18.66 -15.02
CA ARG A 363 -32.41 -19.08 -15.50
C ARG A 363 -31.38 -18.40 -14.63
N GLY A 364 -30.78 -19.12 -13.71
CA GLY A 364 -29.70 -18.51 -13.00
C GLY A 364 -29.51 -18.90 -11.55
N ASN A 365 -30.49 -19.57 -10.90
CA ASN A 365 -30.25 -20.08 -9.56
C ASN A 365 -29.04 -21.01 -9.52
N GLU A 366 -28.86 -21.85 -10.53
CA GLU A 366 -27.68 -22.71 -10.66
C GLU A 366 -26.44 -21.93 -11.11
N SER A 367 -26.60 -20.84 -11.88
CA SER A 367 -25.46 -20.04 -12.36
C SER A 367 -24.91 -19.07 -11.31
N LEU A 368 -25.75 -18.47 -10.47
CA LEU A 368 -25.31 -17.55 -9.41
C LEU A 368 -24.76 -18.29 -8.20
N ILE A 369 -25.40 -19.40 -7.80
CA ILE A 369 -24.93 -20.29 -6.72
C ILE A 369 -23.89 -21.28 -7.25
N GLY A 370 -24.09 -21.83 -8.46
CA GLY A 370 -23.20 -22.78 -9.10
C GLY A 370 -21.88 -22.21 -9.59
N TYR A 371 -21.74 -20.90 -9.62
CA TYR A 371 -20.47 -20.25 -9.97
C TYR A 371 -19.35 -20.56 -8.95
N GLU A 372 -19.69 -20.77 -7.69
CA GLU A 372 -18.74 -21.26 -6.67
C GLU A 372 -18.73 -22.79 -6.56
N ILE A 373 -19.88 -23.43 -6.70
CA ILE A 373 -20.04 -24.86 -6.43
C ILE A 373 -19.70 -25.73 -7.65
N GLN A 374 -20.00 -25.29 -8.87
CA GLN A 374 -19.81 -26.11 -10.07
C GLN A 374 -18.68 -25.63 -11.01
N GLY A 375 -17.97 -24.54 -10.72
CA GLY A 375 -16.84 -24.09 -11.54
C GLY A 375 -17.20 -23.85 -13.01
N LYS A 376 -18.46 -23.58 -13.35
CA LYS A 376 -18.85 -23.20 -14.71
C LYS A 376 -18.18 -21.88 -15.04
N SER A 377 -17.24 -21.98 -15.90
CA SER A 377 -16.44 -20.92 -16.43
C SER A 377 -17.32 -19.82 -17.02
N PHE A 378 -16.97 -18.62 -16.69
CA PHE A 378 -17.40 -17.40 -17.34
C PHE A 378 -16.77 -17.37 -18.75
N THR A 379 -17.24 -18.26 -19.62
CA THR A 379 -16.67 -18.43 -20.96
C THR A 379 -17.02 -17.21 -21.81
N GLY A 380 -15.99 -16.48 -22.25
CA GLY A 380 -16.12 -15.34 -23.17
C GLY A 380 -16.53 -14.03 -22.52
N GLY A 381 -16.39 -13.86 -21.19
CA GLY A 381 -16.67 -12.58 -20.52
C GLY A 381 -18.16 -12.17 -20.48
N LEU A 382 -19.09 -13.06 -20.85
CA LEU A 382 -20.52 -12.75 -20.85
C LEU A 382 -21.20 -13.29 -19.59
N PHE A 383 -21.83 -12.40 -18.83
CA PHE A 383 -22.71 -12.71 -17.70
C PHE A 383 -24.16 -12.53 -18.16
N SER A 384 -24.97 -13.56 -18.10
CA SER A 384 -26.40 -13.49 -18.47
C SER A 384 -27.21 -14.34 -17.49
N THR A 385 -28.08 -13.69 -16.73
CA THR A 385 -28.92 -14.36 -15.72
C THR A 385 -30.27 -13.70 -15.62
N ASN A 386 -31.27 -14.50 -15.21
CA ASN A 386 -32.62 -14.05 -14.90
C ASN A 386 -32.96 -14.54 -13.49
N ALA A 387 -32.95 -13.65 -12.51
CA ALA A 387 -33.12 -13.98 -11.10
C ALA A 387 -33.79 -12.86 -10.30
N PRO A 388 -34.35 -13.15 -9.13
CA PRO A 388 -34.76 -12.13 -8.16
C PRO A 388 -33.59 -11.28 -7.69
N LEU A 389 -33.86 -9.99 -7.41
CA LEU A 389 -32.82 -9.01 -7.08
C LEU A 389 -31.95 -9.42 -5.87
N TYR A 390 -32.54 -10.04 -4.84
CA TYR A 390 -31.80 -10.48 -3.67
C TYR A 390 -30.72 -11.54 -3.98
N LEU A 391 -30.89 -12.34 -5.03
CA LEU A 391 -29.86 -13.31 -5.46
C LEU A 391 -28.63 -12.61 -6.07
N TYR A 392 -28.84 -11.50 -6.78
CA TYR A 392 -27.70 -10.68 -7.25
C TYR A 392 -26.95 -10.04 -6.09
N LEU A 393 -27.65 -9.64 -5.00
CA LEU A 393 -26.99 -9.18 -3.78
C LEU A 393 -26.18 -10.31 -3.14
N ASN A 394 -26.77 -11.49 -3.00
CA ASN A 394 -26.07 -12.66 -2.45
C ASN A 394 -24.80 -12.98 -3.25
N PHE A 395 -24.88 -12.96 -4.58
CA PHE A 395 -23.74 -13.16 -5.45
C PHE A 395 -22.69 -12.06 -5.26
N ALA A 396 -23.07 -10.79 -5.35
CA ALA A 396 -22.19 -9.64 -5.31
C ALA A 396 -21.43 -9.55 -3.97
N TYR A 397 -22.09 -9.87 -2.86
CA TYR A 397 -21.52 -9.77 -1.51
C TYR A 397 -21.04 -11.11 -0.97
N LYS A 398 -21.02 -12.16 -1.80
CA LYS A 398 -20.56 -13.50 -1.45
C LYS A 398 -21.27 -14.06 -0.21
N ILE A 399 -22.60 -13.86 -0.17
CA ILE A 399 -23.44 -14.31 0.93
C ILE A 399 -23.71 -15.79 0.74
N THR A 400 -23.13 -16.61 1.59
CA THR A 400 -23.33 -18.05 1.66
C THR A 400 -24.15 -18.46 2.88
N ASP A 401 -24.35 -17.58 3.83
CA ASP A 401 -25.24 -17.77 4.99
C ASP A 401 -26.70 -17.64 4.55
N VAL A 402 -27.46 -18.74 4.75
CA VAL A 402 -28.88 -18.83 4.38
C VAL A 402 -29.74 -17.77 5.09
N ARG A 403 -29.41 -17.44 6.34
CA ARG A 403 -30.09 -16.38 7.11
C ARG A 403 -29.90 -15.01 6.50
N GLN A 404 -28.67 -14.66 6.16
CA GLN A 404 -28.38 -13.39 5.51
C GLN A 404 -29.04 -13.31 4.14
N ALA A 405 -29.05 -14.41 3.37
CA ALA A 405 -29.73 -14.50 2.09
C ALA A 405 -31.25 -14.27 2.24
N LYS A 406 -31.87 -14.91 3.25
CA LYS A 406 -33.27 -14.69 3.58
C LYS A 406 -33.55 -13.27 4.07
N SER A 407 -32.66 -12.72 4.89
CA SER A 407 -32.75 -11.34 5.35
C SER A 407 -32.79 -10.34 4.19
N PHE A 408 -32.01 -10.53 3.13
CA PHE A 408 -32.11 -9.71 1.94
C PHE A 408 -33.47 -9.85 1.21
N ALA A 409 -33.97 -11.09 1.09
CA ALA A 409 -35.28 -11.32 0.49
C ALA A 409 -36.41 -10.64 1.26
N ASP A 410 -36.36 -10.69 2.60
CA ASP A 410 -37.34 -10.09 3.51
C ASP A 410 -37.28 -8.53 3.49
N GLN A 411 -36.10 -7.96 3.29
CA GLN A 411 -35.87 -6.52 3.22
C GLN A 411 -36.22 -5.93 1.83
N MET A 412 -36.49 -6.76 0.80
CA MET A 412 -36.83 -6.25 -0.53
C MET A 412 -38.07 -5.38 -0.48
N PRO A 413 -38.05 -4.20 -1.12
CA PRO A 413 -39.24 -3.36 -1.23
C PRO A 413 -40.31 -4.03 -2.10
N PRO A 414 -41.60 -3.61 -1.97
CA PRO A 414 -42.73 -4.24 -2.70
C PRO A 414 -42.54 -4.33 -4.20
N TRP A 415 -41.87 -3.34 -4.84
CA TRP A 415 -41.63 -3.33 -6.27
C TRP A 415 -40.60 -4.37 -6.73
N ALA A 416 -39.75 -4.87 -5.83
CA ALA A 416 -38.72 -5.87 -6.13
C ALA A 416 -39.10 -7.28 -5.69
N ARG A 417 -40.13 -7.44 -4.83
CA ARG A 417 -40.58 -8.75 -4.35
C ARG A 417 -41.25 -9.54 -5.44
N GLY A 418 -40.79 -10.77 -5.66
CA GLY A 418 -41.35 -11.67 -6.68
C GLY A 418 -41.10 -11.21 -8.12
N VAL A 419 -40.24 -10.24 -8.32
CA VAL A 419 -39.88 -9.73 -9.66
C VAL A 419 -38.48 -10.21 -10.00
N ASN A 420 -38.36 -10.86 -11.15
CA ASN A 420 -37.06 -11.25 -11.69
C ASN A 420 -36.49 -10.15 -12.57
N TYR A 421 -35.18 -10.00 -12.53
CA TYR A 421 -34.42 -9.12 -13.40
C TYR A 421 -33.50 -9.92 -14.29
N THR A 422 -33.50 -9.62 -15.59
CA THR A 422 -32.50 -10.13 -16.51
C THR A 422 -31.33 -9.16 -16.52
N ILE A 423 -30.17 -9.63 -16.10
CA ILE A 423 -28.91 -8.87 -16.18
C ILE A 423 -28.03 -9.56 -17.22
N GLU A 424 -27.70 -8.79 -18.27
CA GLU A 424 -26.74 -9.16 -19.30
C GLU A 424 -25.57 -8.20 -19.22
N ALA A 425 -24.37 -8.72 -18.94
CA ALA A 425 -23.20 -7.90 -18.74
C ALA A 425 -21.96 -8.55 -19.34
N ARG A 426 -21.01 -7.74 -19.78
CA ARG A 426 -19.76 -8.19 -20.36
C ARG A 426 -18.59 -7.72 -19.48
N ALA A 427 -17.77 -8.67 -19.06
CA ALA A 427 -16.51 -8.41 -18.38
C ALA A 427 -15.33 -8.76 -19.30
N ALA A 428 -14.12 -8.34 -18.94
CA ALA A 428 -12.91 -8.77 -19.62
C ALA A 428 -12.76 -10.30 -19.52
N GLU A 429 -12.23 -10.95 -20.56
CA GLU A 429 -12.03 -12.41 -20.60
C GLU A 429 -11.12 -12.92 -19.47
N SER A 430 -10.25 -12.05 -18.95
CA SER A 430 -9.35 -12.36 -17.84
C SER A 430 -9.96 -12.10 -16.44
N ALA A 431 -11.23 -11.66 -16.37
CA ALA A 431 -11.88 -11.34 -15.11
C ALA A 431 -12.07 -12.61 -14.26
N THR A 432 -11.63 -12.54 -13.02
CA THR A 432 -11.86 -13.58 -12.05
C THR A 432 -13.30 -13.55 -11.51
N PRO A 433 -13.81 -14.64 -10.90
CA PRO A 433 -15.11 -14.62 -10.24
C PRO A 433 -15.27 -13.51 -9.20
N ASP A 434 -14.22 -13.20 -8.47
CA ASP A 434 -14.24 -12.11 -7.48
C ASP A 434 -14.27 -10.74 -8.15
N ASP A 435 -13.64 -10.56 -9.32
CA ASP A 435 -13.76 -9.33 -10.11
C ASP A 435 -15.21 -9.13 -10.60
N VAL A 436 -15.85 -10.19 -11.06
CA VAL A 436 -17.26 -10.15 -11.51
C VAL A 436 -18.20 -9.79 -10.34
N ARG A 437 -17.93 -10.26 -9.12
CA ARG A 437 -18.69 -9.85 -7.93
C ARG A 437 -18.52 -8.37 -7.63
N LEU A 438 -17.30 -7.85 -7.73
CA LEU A 438 -17.04 -6.43 -7.55
C LEU A 438 -17.73 -5.58 -8.64
N MET A 439 -17.70 -6.04 -9.90
CA MET A 439 -18.44 -5.42 -11.00
C MET A 439 -19.94 -5.44 -10.75
N MET A 440 -20.48 -6.54 -10.22
CA MET A 440 -21.90 -6.64 -9.87
C MET A 440 -22.25 -5.68 -8.72
N ARG A 441 -21.39 -5.49 -7.70
CA ARG A 441 -21.62 -4.46 -6.66
C ARG A 441 -21.73 -3.08 -7.28
N SER A 442 -20.81 -2.74 -8.17
CA SER A 442 -20.82 -1.46 -8.87
C SER A 442 -22.12 -1.29 -9.68
N LEU A 443 -22.55 -2.34 -10.37
CA LEU A 443 -23.80 -2.33 -11.15
C LEU A 443 -25.04 -2.09 -10.24
N LEU A 444 -25.10 -2.77 -9.10
CA LEU A 444 -26.20 -2.62 -8.15
C LEU A 444 -26.22 -1.22 -7.51
N GLU A 445 -25.06 -0.68 -7.19
CA GLU A 445 -24.91 0.69 -6.68
C GLU A 445 -25.36 1.72 -7.71
N ASP A 446 -24.99 1.55 -9.00
CA ASP A 446 -25.27 2.52 -10.06
C ASP A 446 -26.70 2.46 -10.55
N ARG A 447 -27.23 1.25 -10.75
CA ARG A 447 -28.55 1.05 -11.38
C ARG A 447 -29.69 1.06 -10.38
N PHE A 448 -29.46 0.52 -9.19
CA PHE A 448 -30.47 0.42 -8.13
C PHE A 448 -30.23 1.37 -6.97
N HIS A 449 -29.20 2.21 -7.02
CA HIS A 449 -28.78 3.12 -5.93
C HIS A 449 -28.62 2.40 -4.60
N LEU A 450 -28.20 1.12 -4.66
CA LEU A 450 -28.06 0.25 -3.50
C LEU A 450 -27.05 0.81 -2.51
N ARG A 451 -27.48 0.92 -1.25
CA ARG A 451 -26.60 1.20 -0.10
C ARG A 451 -26.82 0.15 0.96
N LEU A 452 -25.74 -0.47 1.40
CA LEU A 452 -25.76 -1.44 2.49
C LEU A 452 -25.01 -0.92 3.70
N ARG A 453 -25.51 -1.28 4.90
CA ARG A 453 -24.86 -0.98 6.17
C ARG A 453 -24.62 -2.28 6.94
N PRO A 454 -23.37 -2.55 7.39
CA PRO A 454 -23.12 -3.64 8.30
C PRO A 454 -23.65 -3.28 9.70
N GLU A 455 -24.38 -4.21 10.31
CA GLU A 455 -24.82 -4.13 11.70
C GLU A 455 -24.36 -5.36 12.46
N THR A 456 -23.66 -5.16 13.56
CA THR A 456 -23.19 -6.24 14.42
C THR A 456 -23.97 -6.22 15.71
N HIS A 457 -24.59 -7.35 16.03
CA HIS A 457 -25.33 -7.52 17.29
C HIS A 457 -25.09 -8.93 17.84
N ASP A 458 -25.19 -9.05 19.15
CA ASP A 458 -25.14 -10.35 19.80
C ASP A 458 -26.43 -11.11 19.53
N ALA A 459 -26.30 -12.27 18.89
CA ALA A 459 -27.43 -13.12 18.54
C ALA A 459 -27.13 -14.58 18.88
N PRO A 460 -28.18 -15.40 19.08
CA PRO A 460 -28.01 -16.83 19.17
C PRO A 460 -27.39 -17.37 17.87
N ALA A 461 -26.30 -18.12 18.01
CA ALA A 461 -25.52 -18.65 16.90
C ALA A 461 -24.99 -20.05 17.21
N PHE A 462 -24.60 -20.77 16.17
CA PHE A 462 -23.75 -21.93 16.31
C PHE A 462 -22.28 -21.51 16.12
N VAL A 463 -21.47 -21.77 17.13
CA VAL A 463 -20.03 -21.52 17.06
C VAL A 463 -19.35 -22.80 16.57
N LEU A 464 -18.69 -22.72 15.43
CA LEU A 464 -17.84 -23.79 14.91
C LEU A 464 -16.51 -23.77 15.66
N ALA A 465 -16.24 -24.82 16.41
CA ALA A 465 -15.04 -24.92 17.23
C ALA A 465 -14.34 -26.27 17.03
N VAL A 466 -13.06 -26.34 17.37
CA VAL A 466 -12.31 -27.59 17.38
C VAL A 466 -12.86 -28.48 18.50
N ALA A 467 -13.17 -29.75 18.17
CA ALA A 467 -13.75 -30.70 19.14
C ALA A 467 -12.70 -31.24 20.10
N HIS A 468 -11.45 -31.35 19.67
CA HIS A 468 -10.30 -31.89 20.41
C HIS A 468 -9.12 -30.92 20.31
N SER A 469 -7.97 -31.28 20.88
CA SER A 469 -6.75 -30.44 20.83
C SER A 469 -6.15 -30.28 19.41
N THR A 470 -6.50 -31.17 18.50
CA THR A 470 -6.00 -31.19 17.11
C THR A 470 -7.17 -31.31 16.13
N PRO A 471 -7.03 -30.79 14.91
CA PRO A 471 -7.96 -31.04 13.81
C PRO A 471 -8.10 -32.53 13.53
N GLY A 472 -9.21 -32.92 12.92
CA GLY A 472 -9.47 -34.30 12.53
C GLY A 472 -8.59 -34.79 11.35
N PRO A 473 -8.60 -36.08 11.06
CA PRO A 473 -7.71 -36.69 10.08
C PRO A 473 -7.93 -36.24 8.64
N GLN A 474 -9.09 -35.67 8.35
CA GLN A 474 -9.47 -35.20 7.00
C GLN A 474 -9.39 -33.65 6.88
N LEU A 475 -8.81 -32.93 7.86
CA LEU A 475 -8.64 -31.50 7.83
C LEU A 475 -7.16 -31.13 7.95
N HIS A 476 -6.64 -30.46 6.94
CA HIS A 476 -5.24 -30.10 6.82
C HIS A 476 -5.06 -28.57 6.71
N LEU A 477 -4.28 -27.99 7.63
CA LEU A 477 -3.93 -26.57 7.62
C LEU A 477 -2.59 -26.37 6.92
N HIS A 478 -2.50 -25.37 6.03
CA HIS A 478 -1.25 -25.05 5.33
C HIS A 478 -1.15 -23.55 4.99
N THR A 479 0.06 -23.10 4.69
CA THR A 479 0.35 -21.69 4.35
C THR A 479 0.59 -21.49 2.86
N THR A 480 0.96 -22.55 2.14
CA THR A 480 1.20 -22.52 0.69
C THR A 480 0.05 -23.21 -0.03
N PRO A 481 -0.53 -22.60 -1.08
CA PRO A 481 -1.65 -23.19 -1.80
C PRO A 481 -1.32 -24.59 -2.33
N THR A 482 -2.24 -25.52 -2.13
CA THR A 482 -2.20 -26.86 -2.75
C THR A 482 -2.37 -26.72 -4.26
N LEU A 483 -1.59 -27.47 -5.03
CA LEU A 483 -1.74 -27.52 -6.50
C LEU A 483 -3.08 -28.17 -6.85
N CYS A 484 -3.92 -27.43 -7.55
CA CYS A 484 -5.25 -27.85 -7.96
C CYS A 484 -5.55 -27.39 -9.39
N VAL A 485 -6.54 -28.01 -10.02
CA VAL A 485 -6.95 -27.73 -11.40
C VAL A 485 -8.28 -26.96 -11.40
N SER A 486 -8.38 -25.93 -12.22
CA SER A 486 -9.67 -25.23 -12.38
C SER A 486 -10.68 -26.18 -13.05
N ARG A 487 -11.89 -26.27 -12.50
CA ARG A 487 -12.95 -27.13 -13.06
C ARG A 487 -13.34 -26.74 -14.49
N ALA A 488 -13.14 -25.50 -14.87
CA ALA A 488 -13.35 -25.00 -16.22
C ALA A 488 -12.44 -25.66 -17.27
N SER A 489 -11.23 -26.05 -16.88
CA SER A 489 -10.25 -26.67 -17.79
C SER A 489 -10.49 -28.16 -18.03
N VAL A 490 -11.41 -28.78 -17.31
CA VAL A 490 -11.63 -30.25 -17.32
C VAL A 490 -13.00 -30.66 -17.88
N MET A 491 -13.88 -29.71 -18.21
CA MET A 491 -15.21 -30.01 -18.77
C MET A 491 -15.19 -30.69 -20.15
N GLU A 492 -14.05 -30.72 -20.85
CA GLU A 492 -13.90 -31.40 -22.14
C GLU A 492 -13.52 -32.89 -22.01
N THR A 493 -13.08 -33.33 -20.85
CA THR A 493 -12.72 -34.76 -20.64
C THR A 493 -13.25 -35.25 -19.31
N ALA A 494 -14.47 -35.84 -19.32
CA ALA A 494 -14.91 -36.64 -18.18
C ALA A 494 -13.90 -37.78 -17.97
N PRO A 495 -13.32 -37.96 -16.77
CA PRO A 495 -12.43 -39.11 -16.53
C PRO A 495 -13.22 -40.41 -16.75
N GLY A 496 -12.69 -41.31 -17.58
CA GLY A 496 -13.27 -42.64 -17.77
C GLY A 496 -13.37 -43.38 -16.45
N GLU A 497 -14.28 -44.38 -16.38
CA GLU A 497 -14.43 -45.26 -15.22
C GLU A 497 -13.07 -45.81 -14.78
N GLY A 498 -12.63 -45.51 -13.54
CA GLY A 498 -11.38 -46.01 -12.96
C GLY A 498 -10.21 -45.00 -12.93
N ALA A 499 -10.31 -43.81 -13.52
CA ALA A 499 -9.29 -42.76 -13.41
C ALA A 499 -9.33 -42.04 -12.05
N LYS A 500 -8.15 -41.77 -11.47
CA LYS A 500 -8.07 -40.97 -10.24
C LYS A 500 -8.69 -39.60 -10.46
N ARG A 501 -9.65 -39.22 -9.62
CA ARG A 501 -10.32 -37.92 -9.67
C ARG A 501 -9.30 -36.77 -9.49
N PRO A 502 -9.26 -35.79 -10.38
CA PRO A 502 -8.38 -34.63 -10.22
C PRO A 502 -8.69 -33.84 -8.94
N ILE A 503 -7.69 -33.17 -8.38
CA ILE A 503 -7.90 -32.22 -7.28
C ILE A 503 -8.35 -30.91 -7.88
N TYR A 504 -9.63 -30.56 -7.71
CA TYR A 504 -10.18 -29.29 -8.16
C TYR A 504 -9.94 -28.18 -7.14
N CYS A 505 -9.73 -26.96 -7.62
CA CYS A 505 -9.64 -25.79 -6.74
C CYS A 505 -11.05 -25.42 -6.20
N GLY A 506 -11.11 -25.09 -4.91
CA GLY A 506 -12.38 -24.80 -4.23
C GLY A 506 -13.16 -26.05 -3.86
N LEU A 507 -14.49 -25.93 -3.84
CA LEU A 507 -15.39 -27.01 -3.45
C LEU A 507 -15.66 -27.96 -4.62
N ASP A 508 -15.37 -29.23 -4.42
CA ASP A 508 -15.77 -30.36 -5.28
C ASP A 508 -16.77 -31.25 -4.54
N MET A 509 -17.80 -31.70 -5.25
CA MET A 509 -18.86 -32.52 -4.70
C MET A 509 -19.17 -33.65 -5.67
N TRP A 510 -19.31 -34.84 -5.13
CA TRP A 510 -19.73 -36.05 -5.90
C TRP A 510 -20.47 -37.05 -5.01
N MET A 511 -21.10 -38.02 -5.61
CA MET A 511 -21.82 -39.07 -4.90
C MET A 511 -21.21 -40.43 -5.23
N VAL A 512 -20.98 -41.25 -4.23
CA VAL A 512 -20.53 -42.63 -4.35
C VAL A 512 -21.41 -43.50 -3.46
N GLU A 513 -22.04 -44.55 -4.04
CA GLU A 513 -22.89 -45.47 -3.31
C GLU A 513 -23.96 -44.81 -2.42
N GLY A 514 -24.53 -43.68 -2.90
CA GLY A 514 -25.54 -42.92 -2.18
C GLY A 514 -25.00 -41.97 -1.10
N ARG A 515 -23.70 -41.95 -0.85
CA ARG A 515 -23.04 -41.05 0.10
C ARG A 515 -22.56 -39.79 -0.61
N LEU A 516 -22.72 -38.67 0.04
CA LEU A 516 -22.22 -37.38 -0.42
C LEU A 516 -20.77 -37.18 0.03
N HIS A 517 -19.91 -36.92 -0.94
CA HIS A 517 -18.51 -36.59 -0.72
C HIS A 517 -18.28 -35.12 -1.07
N PHE A 518 -17.63 -34.41 -0.17
CA PHE A 518 -17.22 -33.02 -0.37
C PHE A 518 -15.72 -32.89 -0.12
N ARG A 519 -15.02 -32.30 -1.06
CA ARG A 519 -13.61 -31.90 -0.93
C ARG A 519 -13.50 -30.41 -1.15
N TYR A 520 -12.87 -29.75 -0.23
CA TYR A 520 -12.55 -28.33 -0.42
C TYR A 520 -11.03 -28.15 -0.40
N THR A 521 -10.50 -27.59 -1.47
CA THR A 521 -9.06 -27.34 -1.64
C THR A 521 -8.80 -25.84 -1.57
N ASN A 522 -7.84 -25.44 -0.72
CA ASN A 522 -7.47 -24.03 -0.48
C ASN A 522 -8.62 -23.17 0.08
N ALA A 523 -9.44 -23.71 0.97
CA ALA A 523 -10.48 -22.94 1.66
C ALA A 523 -9.87 -21.94 2.67
N THR A 524 -10.49 -20.79 2.82
CA THR A 524 -10.25 -19.91 3.96
C THR A 524 -11.07 -20.34 5.17
N PRO A 525 -10.73 -19.94 6.42
CA PRO A 525 -11.55 -20.22 7.60
C PRO A 525 -13.02 -19.79 7.44
N SER A 526 -13.24 -18.64 6.83
CA SER A 526 -14.59 -18.12 6.53
C SER A 526 -15.34 -19.03 5.54
N GLN A 527 -14.68 -19.58 4.52
CA GLN A 527 -15.29 -20.50 3.56
C GLN A 527 -15.61 -21.86 4.21
N LEU A 528 -14.72 -22.37 5.08
CA LEU A 528 -15.01 -23.56 5.88
C LEU A 528 -16.26 -23.35 6.74
N THR A 529 -16.35 -22.26 7.49
CA THR A 529 -17.50 -21.95 8.35
C THR A 529 -18.79 -21.82 7.55
N SER A 530 -18.76 -21.12 6.43
CA SER A 530 -19.92 -20.97 5.53
C SER A 530 -20.36 -22.29 4.94
N PHE A 531 -19.42 -23.14 4.49
CA PHE A 531 -19.71 -24.46 3.95
C PHE A 531 -20.33 -25.36 5.03
N ILE A 532 -19.74 -25.43 6.22
CA ILE A 532 -20.27 -26.24 7.34
C ILE A 532 -21.68 -25.76 7.72
N GLY A 533 -21.90 -24.44 7.73
CA GLY A 533 -23.23 -23.87 7.96
C GLY A 533 -24.24 -24.30 6.90
N SER A 534 -23.91 -24.21 5.63
CA SER A 534 -24.80 -24.62 4.53
C SER A 534 -25.10 -26.11 4.55
N LEU A 535 -24.08 -26.93 4.86
CA LEU A 535 -24.22 -28.37 4.97
C LEU A 535 -25.11 -28.76 6.16
N PHE A 536 -24.92 -28.13 7.31
CA PHE A 536 -25.74 -28.31 8.49
C PHE A 536 -27.22 -28.02 8.20
N TYR A 537 -27.53 -26.87 7.59
CA TYR A 537 -28.91 -26.56 7.20
C TYR A 537 -29.48 -27.51 6.15
N GLY A 538 -28.67 -27.97 5.21
CA GLY A 538 -29.09 -28.88 4.17
C GLY A 538 -29.42 -30.29 4.69
N THR A 539 -28.85 -30.72 5.82
CA THR A 539 -29.07 -32.03 6.43
C THR A 539 -30.17 -32.02 7.49
N GLN A 540 -30.46 -30.87 8.10
CA GLN A 540 -31.46 -30.70 9.18
C GLN A 540 -32.78 -30.10 8.65
N SER A 541 -33.23 -30.47 7.47
CA SER A 541 -34.31 -29.84 6.72
C SER A 541 -35.69 -29.79 7.41
N GLU A 542 -35.93 -30.60 8.44
CA GLU A 542 -37.22 -30.67 9.14
C GLU A 542 -37.35 -29.72 10.34
N ASP A 543 -36.25 -29.24 10.90
CA ASP A 543 -36.27 -28.34 12.06
C ASP A 543 -36.11 -26.87 11.63
N GLN A 544 -37.24 -26.20 11.31
CA GLN A 544 -37.26 -24.77 10.92
C GLN A 544 -36.66 -23.82 11.98
N VAL A 545 -36.59 -24.25 13.23
CA VAL A 545 -36.01 -23.46 14.33
C VAL A 545 -34.50 -23.33 14.18
N LEU A 546 -33.83 -24.34 13.64
CA LEU A 546 -32.38 -24.34 13.45
C LEU A 546 -31.94 -23.36 12.37
N HIS A 547 -32.79 -23.11 11.36
CA HIS A 547 -32.52 -22.09 10.33
C HIS A 547 -32.48 -20.65 10.86
N ALA A 548 -32.84 -20.43 12.11
CA ALA A 548 -32.78 -19.12 12.76
C ALA A 548 -31.39 -18.73 13.29
N TYR A 549 -30.41 -19.64 13.28
CA TYR A 549 -29.08 -19.41 13.86
C TYR A 549 -28.01 -19.25 12.78
N SER A 550 -27.15 -18.26 12.87
CA SER A 550 -25.95 -18.13 12.04
C SER A 550 -24.85 -19.06 12.53
N VAL A 551 -23.97 -19.51 11.64
CA VAL A 551 -22.75 -20.23 12.02
C VAL A 551 -21.60 -19.23 12.05
N VAL A 552 -20.89 -19.18 13.18
CA VAL A 552 -19.78 -18.24 13.44
C VAL A 552 -18.49 -19.02 13.65
N ASP A 553 -17.38 -18.50 13.11
CA ASP A 553 -16.07 -19.10 13.28
C ASP A 553 -15.52 -18.92 14.70
N GLY A 554 -15.28 -20.02 15.38
CA GLY A 554 -14.59 -20.11 16.66
C GLY A 554 -13.35 -21.01 16.61
N THR A 555 -12.92 -21.45 15.42
CA THR A 555 -11.81 -22.39 15.25
C THR A 555 -10.46 -21.75 15.50
N LYS A 556 -10.32 -20.45 15.31
CA LYS A 556 -9.06 -19.68 15.35
C LYS A 556 -8.02 -20.15 14.32
N PHE A 557 -8.45 -20.82 13.26
CA PHE A 557 -7.56 -21.26 12.20
C PHE A 557 -7.03 -20.04 11.41
N SER A 558 -5.81 -20.18 10.92
CA SER A 558 -5.17 -19.20 10.05
C SER A 558 -4.53 -19.91 8.86
N GLY A 559 -4.46 -19.22 7.70
CA GLY A 559 -3.95 -19.79 6.46
C GLY A 559 -5.03 -20.45 5.60
N LEU A 560 -4.62 -21.44 4.80
CA LEU A 560 -5.48 -22.20 3.90
C LEU A 560 -5.79 -23.56 4.50
N ILE A 561 -6.93 -24.11 4.11
CA ILE A 561 -7.48 -25.34 4.66
C ILE A 561 -7.88 -26.25 3.51
N ASP A 562 -7.38 -27.47 3.51
CA ASP A 562 -7.89 -28.54 2.69
C ASP A 562 -8.68 -29.52 3.57
N PHE A 563 -9.86 -29.91 3.14
CA PHE A 563 -10.62 -30.89 3.89
C PHE A 563 -11.49 -31.80 2.98
N ASP A 564 -11.71 -32.99 3.46
CA ASP A 564 -12.62 -34.00 2.87
C ASP A 564 -13.68 -34.36 3.91
N ILE A 565 -14.96 -34.41 3.53
CA ILE A 565 -16.03 -34.90 4.39
C ILE A 565 -16.99 -35.78 3.58
N GLU A 566 -17.33 -36.93 4.14
CA GLU A 566 -18.28 -37.90 3.58
C GLU A 566 -19.44 -38.11 4.56
N LEU A 567 -20.66 -38.01 4.06
CA LEU A 567 -21.84 -38.20 4.91
C LEU A 567 -23.05 -38.69 4.12
N VAL A 568 -24.03 -39.19 4.84
CA VAL A 568 -25.38 -39.49 4.34
C VAL A 568 -26.29 -38.28 4.62
N LYS A 569 -27.17 -37.96 3.67
CA LYS A 569 -27.99 -36.74 3.75
C LYS A 569 -28.94 -36.69 4.94
N ASN A 570 -29.69 -37.81 5.17
CA ASN A 570 -30.54 -37.97 6.33
C ASN A 570 -30.73 -39.48 6.63
N GLU A 571 -31.16 -39.79 7.86
CA GLU A 571 -31.31 -41.14 8.36
C GLU A 571 -32.41 -41.93 7.61
N GLN A 572 -33.57 -41.34 7.36
CA GLN A 572 -34.68 -41.95 6.65
C GLN A 572 -34.30 -42.39 5.23
N GLN A 573 -33.56 -41.55 4.51
CA GLN A 573 -33.12 -41.84 3.16
C GLN A 573 -32.00 -42.90 3.13
N ALA A 574 -31.18 -42.96 4.19
CA ALA A 574 -30.18 -44.00 4.38
C ALA A 574 -30.82 -45.36 4.62
N GLU A 575 -31.82 -45.43 5.51
CA GLU A 575 -32.56 -46.65 5.81
C GLU A 575 -33.34 -47.16 4.59
N LEU A 576 -34.08 -46.29 3.89
CA LEU A 576 -34.88 -46.64 2.71
C LEU A 576 -34.03 -47.22 1.57
N ASN A 577 -32.81 -46.74 1.40
CA ASN A 577 -31.92 -47.12 0.32
C ASN A 577 -30.79 -48.07 0.76
N HIS A 578 -30.80 -48.54 1.99
CA HIS A 578 -29.76 -49.41 2.59
C HIS A 578 -28.34 -48.82 2.47
N ILE A 579 -28.22 -47.48 2.62
CA ILE A 579 -26.96 -46.77 2.55
C ILE A 579 -26.37 -46.65 3.95
N SER A 580 -25.19 -47.21 4.17
CA SER A 580 -24.45 -47.08 5.43
C SER A 580 -23.46 -45.91 5.34
N GLY A 581 -23.44 -45.03 6.34
CA GLY A 581 -22.50 -43.90 6.40
C GLY A 581 -22.79 -42.97 7.59
N PRO A 582 -21.85 -42.11 7.97
CA PRO A 582 -22.07 -41.19 9.09
C PRO A 582 -23.05 -40.07 8.70
N LEU A 583 -23.91 -39.69 9.64
CA LEU A 583 -24.70 -38.46 9.56
C LEU A 583 -23.82 -37.25 9.83
N PHE A 584 -24.32 -36.06 9.52
CA PHE A 584 -23.55 -34.80 9.65
C PHE A 584 -22.96 -34.59 11.06
N ASP A 585 -23.73 -34.86 12.09
CA ASP A 585 -23.35 -34.70 13.51
C ASP A 585 -22.25 -35.68 13.95
N GLN A 586 -22.15 -36.82 13.27
CA GLN A 586 -21.11 -37.83 13.46
C GLN A 586 -19.89 -37.56 12.56
N ALA A 587 -20.11 -37.20 11.30
CA ALA A 587 -19.05 -36.94 10.32
C ALA A 587 -18.18 -35.73 10.72
N LEU A 588 -18.80 -34.64 11.18
CA LEU A 588 -18.12 -33.42 11.52
C LEU A 588 -17.03 -33.61 12.62
N PRO A 589 -17.30 -34.23 13.78
CA PRO A 589 -16.28 -34.47 14.79
C PRO A 589 -15.32 -35.62 14.43
N GLN A 590 -15.78 -36.65 13.76
CA GLN A 590 -14.95 -37.82 13.45
C GLN A 590 -13.93 -37.54 12.33
N GLN A 591 -14.35 -36.86 11.30
CA GLN A 591 -13.53 -36.62 10.10
C GLN A 591 -12.76 -35.29 10.18
N LEU A 592 -13.43 -34.21 10.54
CA LEU A 592 -12.82 -32.87 10.59
C LEU A 592 -12.33 -32.48 11.98
N GLY A 593 -12.72 -33.18 13.04
CA GLY A 593 -12.39 -32.81 14.43
C GLY A 593 -13.05 -31.52 14.87
N LEU A 594 -14.18 -31.17 14.28
CA LEU A 594 -14.93 -29.94 14.54
C LEU A 594 -16.27 -30.24 15.22
N ARG A 595 -16.81 -29.26 15.92
CA ARG A 595 -18.14 -29.33 16.52
C ARG A 595 -18.86 -28.00 16.42
N LEU A 596 -20.18 -28.05 16.35
CA LEU A 596 -21.07 -26.91 16.45
C LEU A 596 -21.64 -26.83 17.86
N THR A 597 -21.49 -25.69 18.51
CA THR A 597 -22.05 -25.45 19.86
C THR A 597 -22.96 -24.23 19.83
N ARG A 598 -24.12 -24.32 20.48
CA ARG A 598 -25.01 -23.16 20.63
C ARG A 598 -24.40 -22.16 21.60
N ALA A 599 -24.32 -20.91 21.19
CA ALA A 599 -23.83 -19.81 22.00
C ALA A 599 -24.45 -18.48 21.55
N THR A 600 -24.33 -17.46 22.35
CA THR A 600 -24.55 -16.07 21.91
C THR A 600 -23.21 -15.55 21.38
N ALA A 601 -23.21 -15.07 20.14
CA ALA A 601 -22.00 -14.57 19.48
C ALA A 601 -22.30 -13.30 18.68
N PRO A 602 -21.31 -12.44 18.45
CA PRO A 602 -21.46 -11.28 17.59
C PRO A 602 -21.68 -11.74 16.14
N VAL A 603 -22.86 -11.47 15.61
CA VAL A 603 -23.23 -11.76 14.22
C VAL A 603 -23.33 -10.44 13.47
N THR A 604 -22.57 -10.33 12.40
CA THR A 604 -22.63 -9.17 11.48
C THR A 604 -23.58 -9.49 10.34
N THR A 605 -24.64 -8.69 10.22
CA THR A 605 -25.60 -8.74 9.11
C THR A 605 -25.50 -7.50 8.26
N LEU A 606 -25.74 -7.64 6.95
CA LEU A 606 -25.84 -6.51 6.03
C LEU A 606 -27.31 -6.10 5.92
N LEU A 607 -27.59 -4.85 6.20
CA LEU A 607 -28.91 -4.25 6.05
C LEU A 607 -28.98 -3.37 4.82
N ILE A 608 -30.13 -3.35 4.15
CA ILE A 608 -30.38 -2.46 3.01
C ILE A 608 -30.83 -1.11 3.56
N ASP A 609 -29.94 -0.10 3.50
CA ASP A 609 -30.27 1.26 3.89
C ASP A 609 -31.08 1.98 2.81
N HIS A 610 -30.77 1.69 1.54
CA HIS A 610 -31.42 2.35 0.41
C HIS A 610 -31.36 1.47 -0.84
N ILE A 611 -32.45 1.44 -1.60
CA ILE A 611 -32.55 0.78 -2.89
C ILE A 611 -33.70 1.38 -3.70
N GLU A 612 -33.50 1.63 -4.99
CA GLU A 612 -34.48 2.21 -5.91
C GLU A 612 -34.71 1.30 -7.14
N PRO A 613 -35.84 1.47 -7.85
CA PRO A 613 -36.02 0.82 -9.16
C PRO A 613 -34.86 1.14 -10.12
N PRO A 614 -34.49 0.18 -11.00
CA PRO A 614 -33.31 0.38 -11.83
C PRO A 614 -33.47 1.57 -12.77
N THR A 615 -32.40 2.36 -12.91
CA THR A 615 -32.34 3.41 -13.91
C THR A 615 -32.40 2.82 -15.33
N PRO A 616 -33.03 3.50 -16.32
CA PRO A 616 -33.06 3.04 -17.72
C PRO A 616 -31.63 2.77 -18.26
N ASN A 617 -31.54 1.79 -19.20
CA ASN A 617 -30.29 1.42 -19.87
C ASN A 617 -29.76 2.54 -20.77
#